data_292c8c29bb17125fe3d954710fb7ba6f
#
_entry.id   292c8c29bb17125fe3d954710fb7ba6f
#
_cell.length_a   1.000
_cell.length_b   1.000
_cell.length_c   1.000
_cell.angle_alpha   90.00
_cell.angle_beta   90.00
_cell.angle_gamma   90.00
#
_symmetry.space_group_name_H-M   'P 1'
#
loop_
_entity.id
_entity.type
_entity.pdbx_description
1 polymer ?
#
loop_
_entity_poly.entity_id
_entity_poly.type
_entity_poly.pdbx_seq_one_letter_code
_entity_poly.pdbx_strand_id
1 'polypeptide(L)'
;MKTRFIIIGFGWRADFFYRIAKMMPERFEISAGVLRTKQRAEEVAEKEGVYATENLDEALKTNPDFAVLCVPRTIVKEYLVRLMEAGLPILCETPPAQNVKELCELWEETKRLKGRVQIIEQYFLQPYYAASLEIIRKGFLGETTGVMLSALHGYHAVSMFRKYLGIGFENCRIRGQKFISDITATNGREGFDQSGKKVQFERDWASIAFDNGKTAFLDFAGEQYFSMIRARRWNIQGVKGEINDMTVRYLTEENLPVVQEISRFDVGVNNNSEWAHRGIMFLDQYLYTNPFYPARMNDDEIAVASCLEKMKVYVETGKDFYSLKEAAQDLSLIHISEPTRPLYIS
;
A
#
# COMPACT_ATOMS: atom_id res chain seq x y z
N MET A 1 -13.24 1.65 21.65
CA MET A 1 -12.22 2.65 22.03
C MET A 1 -11.64 3.31 20.78
N LYS A 2 -11.33 4.60 20.85
CA LYS A 2 -10.66 5.36 19.79
C LYS A 2 -9.20 4.89 19.63
N THR A 3 -8.72 4.75 18.42
CA THR A 3 -7.33 4.39 18.14
C THR A 3 -6.45 5.63 18.27
N ARG A 4 -5.50 5.62 19.19
CA ARG A 4 -4.60 6.75 19.50
C ARG A 4 -3.19 6.46 18.99
N PHE A 5 -2.61 7.35 18.22
CA PHE A 5 -1.27 7.15 17.69
C PHE A 5 -0.48 8.45 17.60
N ILE A 6 0.85 8.34 17.62
CA ILE A 6 1.74 9.43 17.27
C ILE A 6 2.16 9.31 15.81
N ILE A 7 2.43 10.45 15.17
CA ILE A 7 3.03 10.48 13.82
C ILE A 7 4.43 11.05 13.91
N ILE A 8 5.40 10.35 13.31
CA ILE A 8 6.77 10.80 13.20
C ILE A 8 7.04 11.21 11.76
N GLY A 9 7.30 12.50 11.55
CA GLY A 9 7.45 13.13 10.24
C GLY A 9 6.20 13.89 9.77
N PHE A 10 6.41 14.81 8.80
CA PHE A 10 5.35 15.60 8.19
C PHE A 10 5.67 15.86 6.71
N GLY A 11 5.44 14.86 5.90
CA GLY A 11 5.56 14.94 4.45
C GLY A 11 4.22 14.61 3.78
N TRP A 12 4.21 14.58 2.46
CA TRP A 12 3.03 14.25 1.67
C TRP A 12 2.31 13.00 2.17
N ARG A 13 3.04 11.97 2.60
CA ARG A 13 2.42 10.74 3.08
C ARG A 13 1.80 10.87 4.47
N ALA A 14 2.46 11.61 5.37
CA ALA A 14 1.92 11.87 6.70
C ALA A 14 0.59 12.63 6.64
N ASP A 15 0.40 13.50 5.65
CA ASP A 15 -0.81 14.29 5.43
C ASP A 15 -2.08 13.41 5.29
N PHE A 16 -1.97 12.19 4.75
CA PHE A 16 -3.08 11.24 4.71
C PHE A 16 -3.64 10.91 6.10
N PHE A 17 -2.75 10.66 7.06
CA PHE A 17 -3.15 10.31 8.43
C PHE A 17 -3.82 11.47 9.15
N TYR A 18 -3.33 12.69 8.94
CA TYR A 18 -3.97 13.90 9.49
C TYR A 18 -5.37 14.10 8.92
N ARG A 19 -5.54 13.95 7.59
CA ARG A 19 -6.86 14.06 6.96
C ARG A 19 -7.82 12.98 7.44
N ILE A 20 -7.37 11.72 7.52
CA ILE A 20 -8.18 10.60 8.01
C ILE A 20 -8.64 10.84 9.45
N ALA A 21 -7.74 11.27 10.33
CA ALA A 21 -8.09 11.56 11.72
C ALA A 21 -9.09 12.71 11.85
N LYS A 22 -8.96 13.75 11.01
CA LYS A 22 -9.93 14.87 10.95
C LYS A 22 -11.30 14.45 10.40
N MET A 23 -11.34 13.54 9.41
CA MET A 23 -12.60 13.04 8.84
C MET A 23 -13.33 12.08 9.78
N MET A 24 -12.60 11.35 10.62
CA MET A 24 -13.16 10.34 11.53
C MET A 24 -12.63 10.50 12.97
N PRO A 25 -12.90 11.64 13.62
CA PRO A 25 -12.38 11.93 14.95
C PRO A 25 -12.94 11.01 16.05
N GLU A 26 -14.03 10.31 15.78
CA GLU A 26 -14.60 9.30 16.66
C GLU A 26 -13.82 7.97 16.62
N ARG A 27 -13.06 7.70 15.54
CA ARG A 27 -12.31 6.45 15.34
C ARG A 27 -10.81 6.63 15.59
N PHE A 28 -10.24 7.76 15.16
CA PHE A 28 -8.80 8.01 15.14
C PHE A 28 -8.43 9.30 15.89
N GLU A 29 -7.31 9.25 16.59
CA GLU A 29 -6.75 10.39 17.29
C GLU A 29 -5.23 10.43 17.14
N ILE A 30 -4.71 11.53 16.62
CA ILE A 30 -3.29 11.81 16.63
C ILE A 30 -2.97 12.46 17.98
N SER A 31 -2.33 11.70 18.88
CA SER A 31 -2.00 12.18 20.22
C SER A 31 -0.78 13.11 20.25
N ALA A 32 0.14 12.96 19.27
CA ALA A 32 1.25 13.90 19.04
C ALA A 32 1.84 13.76 17.63
N GLY A 33 2.35 14.87 17.09
CA GLY A 33 3.25 14.91 15.95
C GLY A 33 4.70 15.06 16.41
N VAL A 34 5.64 14.26 15.86
CA VAL A 34 7.07 14.37 16.14
C VAL A 34 7.79 14.91 14.90
N LEU A 35 8.40 16.09 15.02
CA LEU A 35 9.01 16.82 13.92
C LEU A 35 10.51 17.00 14.16
N ARG A 36 11.23 17.39 13.12
CA ARG A 36 12.69 17.54 13.18
C ARG A 36 13.14 18.75 14.02
N THR A 37 12.35 19.82 14.07
CA THR A 37 12.69 21.07 14.76
C THR A 37 11.47 21.63 15.46
N LYS A 38 11.71 22.44 16.51
CA LYS A 38 10.67 23.12 17.27
C LYS A 38 9.80 24.01 16.37
N GLN A 39 10.41 24.78 15.48
CA GLN A 39 9.68 25.61 14.52
C GLN A 39 8.71 24.78 13.68
N ARG A 40 9.17 23.63 13.17
CA ARG A 40 8.34 22.75 12.37
C ARG A 40 7.21 22.12 13.19
N ALA A 41 7.44 21.83 14.45
CA ALA A 41 6.41 21.35 15.37
C ALA A 41 5.34 22.42 15.61
N GLU A 42 5.73 23.67 15.82
CA GLU A 42 4.80 24.81 15.98
C GLU A 42 3.94 25.00 14.71
N GLU A 43 4.55 24.98 13.52
CA GLU A 43 3.83 25.08 12.24
C GLU A 43 2.79 23.93 12.06
N VAL A 44 3.15 22.71 12.42
CA VAL A 44 2.24 21.55 12.32
C VAL A 44 1.14 21.63 13.37
N ALA A 45 1.46 22.03 14.60
CA ALA A 45 0.47 22.20 15.65
C ALA A 45 -0.58 23.25 15.26
N GLU A 46 -0.17 24.36 14.69
CA GLU A 46 -1.07 25.41 14.19
C GLU A 46 -1.93 24.92 13.02
N LYS A 47 -1.30 24.29 12.01
CA LYS A 47 -1.99 23.83 10.80
C LYS A 47 -2.98 22.70 11.07
N GLU A 48 -2.56 21.72 11.87
CA GLU A 48 -3.30 20.47 12.05
C GLU A 48 -4.19 20.46 13.31
N GLY A 49 -3.93 21.37 14.25
CA GLY A 49 -4.68 21.45 15.51
C GLY A 49 -4.35 20.31 16.48
N VAL A 50 -3.12 19.76 16.42
CA VAL A 50 -2.67 18.64 17.26
C VAL A 50 -1.46 19.07 18.07
N TYR A 51 -1.23 18.42 19.21
CA TYR A 51 0.03 18.59 19.92
C TYR A 51 1.20 18.12 19.04
N ALA A 52 2.26 18.91 18.93
CA ALA A 52 3.45 18.57 18.16
C ALA A 52 4.72 19.00 18.90
N THR A 53 5.78 18.20 18.80
CA THR A 53 7.05 18.40 19.50
C THR A 53 8.23 17.91 18.65
N GLU A 54 9.43 18.37 18.95
CA GLU A 54 10.67 17.82 18.39
C GLU A 54 11.22 16.64 19.23
N ASN A 55 10.65 16.41 20.40
CA ASN A 55 11.10 15.41 21.35
C ASN A 55 10.21 14.18 21.35
N LEU A 56 10.77 13.02 20.89
CA LEU A 56 10.06 11.75 20.87
C LEU A 56 9.60 11.33 22.27
N ASP A 57 10.41 11.55 23.32
CA ASP A 57 10.08 11.11 24.68
C ASP A 57 8.87 11.88 25.24
N GLU A 58 8.66 13.12 24.82
CA GLU A 58 7.45 13.88 25.16
C GLU A 58 6.22 13.33 24.44
N ALA A 59 6.37 12.99 23.16
CA ALA A 59 5.30 12.37 22.40
C ALA A 59 4.88 11.01 22.98
N LEU A 60 5.83 10.21 23.45
CA LEU A 60 5.56 8.92 24.11
C LEU A 60 4.75 9.06 25.41
N LYS A 61 4.89 10.19 26.13
CA LYS A 61 4.11 10.46 27.35
C LYS A 61 2.61 10.68 27.08
N THR A 62 2.20 10.86 25.80
CA THR A 62 0.78 10.97 25.44
C THR A 62 0.04 9.64 25.45
N ASN A 63 0.71 8.51 25.78
CA ASN A 63 0.18 7.16 25.82
C ASN A 63 -0.48 6.73 24.49
N PRO A 64 0.27 6.73 23.37
CA PRO A 64 -0.24 6.22 22.10
C PRO A 64 -0.34 4.69 22.12
N ASP A 65 -1.28 4.13 21.36
CA ASP A 65 -1.38 2.69 21.10
C ASP A 65 -0.23 2.20 20.20
N PHE A 66 0.24 3.06 19.27
CA PHE A 66 1.35 2.81 18.36
C PHE A 66 1.91 4.10 17.75
N ALA A 67 3.04 3.97 17.06
CA ALA A 67 3.61 5.05 16.25
C ALA A 67 3.37 4.78 14.75
N VAL A 68 3.04 5.84 13.99
CA VAL A 68 3.10 5.87 12.53
C VAL A 68 4.41 6.54 12.12
N LEU A 69 5.24 5.83 11.36
CA LEU A 69 6.57 6.31 10.96
C LEU A 69 6.57 6.71 9.49
N CYS A 70 6.60 8.03 9.22
CA CYS A 70 6.57 8.66 7.89
C CYS A 70 7.77 9.57 7.66
N VAL A 71 8.98 9.01 7.78
CA VAL A 71 10.23 9.77 7.64
C VAL A 71 11.00 9.39 6.37
N PRO A 72 11.99 10.19 5.91
CA PRO A 72 12.87 9.80 4.81
C PRO A 72 13.58 8.47 5.08
N ARG A 73 13.77 7.66 4.03
CA ARG A 73 14.37 6.30 4.11
C ARG A 73 15.71 6.26 4.85
N THR A 74 16.48 7.33 4.78
CA THR A 74 17.82 7.41 5.39
C THR A 74 17.81 7.39 6.92
N ILE A 75 16.68 7.66 7.55
CA ILE A 75 16.54 7.73 9.02
C ILE A 75 15.50 6.75 9.57
N VAL A 76 14.84 5.96 8.71
CA VAL A 76 13.80 5.00 9.13
C VAL A 76 14.35 4.02 10.16
N LYS A 77 15.52 3.42 9.91
CA LYS A 77 16.14 2.43 10.80
C LYS A 77 16.39 2.99 12.20
N GLU A 78 16.88 4.21 12.31
CA GLU A 78 17.14 4.86 13.61
C GLU A 78 15.85 4.97 14.43
N TYR A 79 14.78 5.49 13.82
CA TYR A 79 13.48 5.61 14.50
C TYR A 79 12.86 4.26 14.83
N LEU A 80 12.95 3.28 13.94
CA LEU A 80 12.45 1.93 14.21
C LEU A 80 13.12 1.34 15.46
N VAL A 81 14.46 1.45 15.57
CA VAL A 81 15.19 0.93 16.73
C VAL A 81 14.78 1.66 18.01
N ARG A 82 14.72 2.99 18.01
CA ARG A 82 14.30 3.78 19.18
C ARG A 82 12.90 3.45 19.66
N LEU A 83 11.95 3.29 18.71
CA LEU A 83 10.56 2.93 19.06
C LEU A 83 10.46 1.49 19.59
N MET A 84 11.22 0.54 19.03
CA MET A 84 11.30 -0.82 19.54
C MET A 84 11.90 -0.87 20.95
N GLU A 85 12.94 -0.08 21.23
CA GLU A 85 13.52 0.07 22.57
C GLU A 85 12.52 0.66 23.58
N ALA A 86 11.65 1.58 23.13
CA ALA A 86 10.54 2.10 23.92
C ALA A 86 9.38 1.10 24.09
N GLY A 87 9.41 -0.06 23.41
CA GLY A 87 8.36 -1.08 23.45
C GLY A 87 7.07 -0.69 22.73
N LEU A 88 7.08 0.41 21.95
CA LEU A 88 5.90 0.89 21.25
C LEU A 88 5.72 0.13 19.92
N PRO A 89 4.52 -0.40 19.61
CA PRO A 89 4.22 -0.95 18.28
C PRO A 89 4.36 0.10 17.19
N ILE A 90 4.79 -0.32 15.99
CA ILE A 90 5.14 0.59 14.90
C ILE A 90 4.40 0.21 13.62
N LEU A 91 3.77 1.20 13.01
CA LEU A 91 3.24 1.15 11.66
C LEU A 91 4.15 1.98 10.76
N CYS A 92 5.01 1.32 9.97
CA CYS A 92 6.07 1.96 9.20
C CYS A 92 5.69 2.11 7.73
N GLU A 93 5.95 3.30 7.14
CA GLU A 93 5.83 3.53 5.70
C GLU A 93 6.82 2.69 4.88
N THR A 94 6.43 2.45 3.63
CA THR A 94 7.19 1.68 2.66
C THR A 94 8.27 2.51 1.96
N PRO A 95 9.39 1.89 1.63
CA PRO A 95 9.95 0.65 2.16
C PRO A 95 10.62 0.86 3.52
N PRO A 96 10.68 -0.18 4.38
CA PRO A 96 11.22 -0.04 5.75
C PRO A 96 12.74 0.10 5.80
N ALA A 97 13.45 -0.09 4.70
CA ALA A 97 14.90 0.00 4.59
C ALA A 97 15.33 0.51 3.22
N GLN A 98 16.55 1.04 3.12
CA GLN A 98 17.11 1.55 1.87
C GLN A 98 17.54 0.44 0.91
N ASN A 99 18.00 -0.68 1.45
CA ASN A 99 18.53 -1.82 0.71
C ASN A 99 18.44 -3.10 1.54
N VAL A 100 18.77 -4.24 0.91
CA VAL A 100 18.70 -5.57 1.56
C VAL A 100 19.62 -5.68 2.76
N LYS A 101 20.82 -5.09 2.73
CA LYS A 101 21.76 -5.15 3.86
C LYS A 101 21.15 -4.48 5.10
N GLU A 102 20.67 -3.27 4.97
CA GLU A 102 20.01 -2.55 6.06
C GLU A 102 18.77 -3.28 6.57
N LEU A 103 18.02 -3.92 5.65
CA LEU A 103 16.88 -4.75 6.00
C LEU A 103 17.25 -5.97 6.86
N CYS A 104 18.34 -6.67 6.51
CA CYS A 104 18.86 -7.77 7.33
C CYS A 104 19.27 -7.28 8.74
N GLU A 105 19.97 -6.16 8.82
CA GLU A 105 20.35 -5.56 10.10
C GLU A 105 19.11 -5.18 10.93
N LEU A 106 18.10 -4.58 10.29
CA LEU A 106 16.82 -4.24 10.93
C LEU A 106 16.07 -5.48 11.42
N TRP A 107 16.11 -6.57 10.64
CA TRP A 107 15.51 -7.84 11.04
C TRP A 107 16.15 -8.41 12.31
N GLU A 108 17.49 -8.39 12.41
CA GLU A 108 18.19 -8.83 13.62
C GLU A 108 17.85 -7.96 14.85
N GLU A 109 17.79 -6.64 14.67
CA GLU A 109 17.35 -5.72 15.72
C GLU A 109 15.92 -5.98 16.16
N THR A 110 15.01 -6.24 15.20
CA THR A 110 13.61 -6.57 15.50
C THR A 110 13.48 -7.83 16.32
N LYS A 111 14.29 -8.87 16.02
CA LYS A 111 14.34 -10.10 16.84
C LYS A 111 14.91 -9.83 18.23
N ARG A 112 16.03 -9.10 18.32
CA ARG A 112 16.72 -8.78 19.57
C ARG A 112 15.81 -8.00 20.53
N LEU A 113 15.11 -7.00 20.01
CA LEU A 113 14.24 -6.11 20.78
C LEU A 113 12.81 -6.61 20.92
N LYS A 114 12.47 -7.76 20.31
CA LYS A 114 11.09 -8.26 20.19
C LYS A 114 10.15 -7.20 19.62
N GLY A 115 10.64 -6.49 18.61
CA GLY A 115 9.95 -5.35 18.00
C GLY A 115 8.62 -5.76 17.36
N ARG A 116 7.62 -4.91 17.56
CA ARG A 116 6.26 -5.06 17.02
C ARG A 116 6.09 -4.11 15.83
N VAL A 117 6.44 -4.59 14.62
CA VAL A 117 6.48 -3.75 13.41
C VAL A 117 5.54 -4.31 12.35
N GLN A 118 4.66 -3.45 11.84
CA GLN A 118 3.84 -3.68 10.64
C GLN A 118 4.15 -2.62 9.60
N ILE A 119 3.99 -2.97 8.32
CA ILE A 119 4.33 -2.10 7.20
C ILE A 119 3.06 -1.62 6.49
N ILE A 120 3.05 -0.36 6.07
CA ILE A 120 1.93 0.25 5.33
C ILE A 120 2.02 -0.17 3.86
N GLU A 121 1.78 -1.46 3.59
CA GLU A 121 1.49 -1.91 2.24
C GLU A 121 -0.03 -1.83 2.04
N GLN A 122 -0.50 -0.73 1.46
CA GLN A 122 -1.93 -0.41 1.43
C GLN A 122 -2.63 -0.88 0.15
N TYR A 123 -1.92 -1.19 -0.95
CA TYR A 123 -2.57 -1.39 -2.24
C TYR A 123 -3.59 -2.52 -2.24
N PHE A 124 -3.29 -3.65 -1.61
CA PHE A 124 -4.25 -4.76 -1.52
C PHE A 124 -5.52 -4.43 -0.71
N LEU A 125 -5.53 -3.28 -0.01
CA LEU A 125 -6.67 -2.77 0.74
C LEU A 125 -7.46 -1.70 -0.03
N GLN A 126 -6.96 -1.23 -1.17
CA GLN A 126 -7.74 -0.35 -2.04
C GLN A 126 -8.95 -1.10 -2.61
N PRO A 127 -10.12 -0.46 -2.75
CA PRO A 127 -11.39 -1.12 -3.08
C PRO A 127 -11.33 -2.08 -4.28
N TYR A 128 -10.78 -1.64 -5.43
CA TYR A 128 -10.71 -2.47 -6.62
C TYR A 128 -9.75 -3.66 -6.50
N TYR A 129 -8.58 -3.45 -5.87
CA TYR A 129 -7.62 -4.54 -5.66
C TYR A 129 -8.14 -5.54 -4.63
N ALA A 130 -8.80 -5.06 -3.57
CA ALA A 130 -9.45 -5.91 -2.59
C ALA A 130 -10.61 -6.73 -3.22
N ALA A 131 -11.40 -6.12 -4.10
CA ALA A 131 -12.45 -6.81 -4.84
C ALA A 131 -11.88 -7.87 -5.78
N SER A 132 -10.77 -7.59 -6.49
CA SER A 132 -10.09 -8.58 -7.34
C SER A 132 -9.57 -9.78 -6.53
N LEU A 133 -9.01 -9.52 -5.35
CA LEU A 133 -8.60 -10.60 -4.42
C LEU A 133 -9.80 -11.42 -3.94
N GLU A 134 -10.94 -10.80 -3.72
CA GLU A 134 -12.17 -11.52 -3.34
C GLU A 134 -12.71 -12.39 -4.47
N ILE A 135 -12.62 -11.98 -5.75
CA ILE A 135 -12.94 -12.80 -6.93
C ILE A 135 -12.07 -14.06 -6.95
N ILE A 136 -10.75 -13.89 -6.72
CA ILE A 136 -9.81 -15.03 -6.64
C ILE A 136 -10.20 -15.94 -5.49
N ARG A 137 -10.44 -15.40 -4.30
CA ARG A 137 -10.81 -16.16 -3.10
C ARG A 137 -12.10 -16.96 -3.28
N LYS A 138 -13.06 -16.41 -4.02
CA LYS A 138 -14.33 -17.09 -4.36
C LYS A 138 -14.17 -18.15 -5.45
N GLY A 139 -12.98 -18.28 -6.04
CA GLY A 139 -12.68 -19.33 -6.99
C GLY A 139 -13.13 -19.09 -8.44
N PHE A 140 -13.62 -17.91 -8.79
CA PHE A 140 -14.07 -17.59 -10.16
C PHE A 140 -12.99 -17.83 -11.21
N LEU A 141 -11.72 -17.59 -10.87
CA LEU A 141 -10.60 -17.80 -11.80
C LEU A 141 -10.00 -19.22 -11.73
N GLY A 142 -10.42 -20.04 -10.75
CA GLY A 142 -9.69 -21.24 -10.37
C GLY A 142 -8.32 -20.90 -9.76
N GLU A 143 -7.33 -21.77 -9.94
CA GLU A 143 -5.96 -21.49 -9.52
C GLU A 143 -5.37 -20.38 -10.39
N THR A 144 -4.82 -19.33 -9.75
CA THR A 144 -4.16 -18.22 -10.46
C THR A 144 -2.78 -18.64 -10.95
N THR A 145 -2.47 -18.34 -12.21
CA THR A 145 -1.27 -18.79 -12.92
C THR A 145 -0.39 -17.64 -13.39
N GLY A 146 -0.98 -16.49 -13.68
CA GLY A 146 -0.27 -15.33 -14.21
C GLY A 146 -0.86 -13.98 -13.78
N VAL A 147 -0.01 -12.98 -13.65
CA VAL A 147 -0.43 -11.59 -13.37
C VAL A 147 0.40 -10.62 -14.19
N MET A 148 -0.23 -9.62 -14.79
CA MET A 148 0.42 -8.47 -15.40
C MET A 148 -0.07 -7.20 -14.71
N LEU A 149 0.86 -6.36 -14.26
CA LEU A 149 0.55 -5.06 -13.66
C LEU A 149 1.24 -3.92 -14.42
N SER A 150 0.44 -2.93 -14.78
CA SER A 150 0.86 -1.64 -15.32
C SER A 150 0.18 -0.52 -14.51
N ALA A 151 0.22 -0.62 -13.18
CA ALA A 151 -0.56 0.22 -12.27
C ALA A 151 0.23 0.71 -11.06
N LEU A 152 1.31 0.01 -10.71
CA LEU A 152 2.05 0.18 -9.45
C LEU A 152 3.55 0.08 -9.72
N HIS A 153 4.35 0.88 -9.01
CA HIS A 153 5.82 0.76 -9.11
C HIS A 153 6.35 -0.44 -8.31
N GLY A 154 7.54 -0.88 -8.67
CA GLY A 154 8.32 -2.02 -8.17
C GLY A 154 7.86 -2.67 -6.87
N TYR A 155 8.09 -2.04 -5.71
CA TYR A 155 7.76 -2.59 -4.40
C TYR A 155 6.29 -3.01 -4.28
N HIS A 156 5.36 -2.11 -4.59
CA HIS A 156 3.93 -2.37 -4.51
C HIS A 156 3.44 -3.37 -5.56
N ALA A 157 4.06 -3.37 -6.75
CA ALA A 157 3.74 -4.37 -7.76
C ALA A 157 4.11 -5.78 -7.29
N VAL A 158 5.28 -5.95 -6.67
CA VAL A 158 5.73 -7.23 -6.12
C VAL A 158 4.80 -7.73 -5.02
N SER A 159 4.40 -6.86 -4.10
CA SER A 159 3.44 -7.23 -3.06
C SER A 159 2.12 -7.72 -3.65
N MET A 160 1.61 -7.04 -4.68
CA MET A 160 0.38 -7.43 -5.37
C MET A 160 0.53 -8.72 -6.19
N PHE A 161 1.67 -8.95 -6.86
CA PHE A 161 1.96 -10.23 -7.51
C PHE A 161 1.85 -11.39 -6.53
N ARG A 162 2.50 -11.24 -5.37
CA ARG A 162 2.45 -12.27 -4.32
C ARG A 162 1.03 -12.50 -3.81
N LYS A 163 0.25 -11.46 -3.57
CA LYS A 163 -1.15 -11.57 -3.13
C LYS A 163 -2.03 -12.24 -4.17
N TYR A 164 -1.97 -11.84 -5.44
CA TYR A 164 -2.79 -12.40 -6.50
C TYR A 164 -2.43 -13.84 -6.86
N LEU A 165 -1.15 -14.18 -6.83
CA LEU A 165 -0.67 -15.52 -7.17
C LEU A 165 -0.61 -16.47 -5.96
N GLY A 166 -0.84 -15.98 -4.74
CA GLY A 166 -0.66 -16.76 -3.52
C GLY A 166 0.81 -17.16 -3.30
N ILE A 167 1.75 -16.27 -3.66
CA ILE A 167 3.20 -16.49 -3.48
C ILE A 167 3.61 -16.11 -2.05
N GLY A 168 4.31 -17.00 -1.38
CA GLY A 168 4.95 -16.77 -0.10
C GLY A 168 6.40 -16.32 -0.25
N PHE A 169 7.32 -17.29 -0.13
CA PHE A 169 8.77 -17.09 -0.19
C PHE A 169 9.42 -17.97 -1.27
N GLU A 170 8.66 -18.34 -2.28
CA GLU A 170 9.13 -19.15 -3.40
C GLU A 170 10.26 -18.43 -4.15
N ASN A 171 11.26 -19.22 -4.58
CA ASN A 171 12.31 -18.73 -5.45
C ASN A 171 11.75 -18.32 -6.81
N CYS A 172 12.44 -17.39 -7.47
CA CYS A 172 12.06 -16.93 -8.80
C CYS A 172 13.27 -16.53 -9.64
N ARG A 173 13.03 -16.40 -10.95
CA ARG A 173 13.94 -15.80 -11.89
C ARG A 173 13.35 -14.51 -12.40
N ILE A 174 14.12 -13.41 -12.32
CA ILE A 174 13.70 -12.08 -12.75
C ILE A 174 14.53 -11.66 -13.96
N ARG A 175 13.85 -11.13 -14.98
CA ARG A 175 14.47 -10.43 -16.11
C ARG A 175 13.81 -9.08 -16.23
N GLY A 176 14.58 -8.01 -16.25
CA GLY A 176 14.06 -6.65 -16.31
C GLY A 176 14.89 -5.76 -17.23
N GLN A 177 14.26 -4.70 -17.67
CA GLN A 177 14.85 -3.66 -18.47
C GLN A 177 14.17 -2.31 -18.21
N LYS A 178 14.96 -1.23 -18.28
CA LYS A 178 14.47 0.14 -18.20
C LYS A 178 14.45 0.77 -19.59
N PHE A 179 13.38 1.49 -19.87
CA PHE A 179 13.23 2.25 -21.11
C PHE A 179 13.02 3.72 -20.76
N ILE A 180 13.58 4.60 -21.60
CA ILE A 180 13.34 6.04 -21.50
C ILE A 180 12.49 6.44 -22.72
N SER A 181 11.40 7.16 -22.47
CA SER A 181 10.48 7.64 -23.49
C SER A 181 10.00 9.04 -23.15
N ASP A 182 9.51 9.75 -24.17
CA ASP A 182 8.88 11.05 -24.02
C ASP A 182 7.36 10.89 -23.87
N ILE A 183 6.75 11.75 -23.07
CA ILE A 183 5.31 11.92 -22.97
C ILE A 183 4.99 13.40 -22.79
N THR A 184 3.82 13.83 -23.27
CA THR A 184 3.30 15.15 -22.96
C THR A 184 2.73 15.13 -21.53
N ALA A 185 3.19 16.04 -20.68
CA ALA A 185 2.65 16.22 -19.35
C ALA A 185 1.17 16.65 -19.41
N THR A 186 0.34 16.07 -18.56
CA THR A 186 -1.09 16.42 -18.48
C THR A 186 -1.54 16.71 -17.04
N ASN A 187 -0.92 16.09 -16.07
CA ASN A 187 -1.22 16.26 -14.66
C ASN A 187 -0.03 15.86 -13.80
N GLY A 188 0.03 16.35 -12.59
CA GLY A 188 1.06 16.04 -11.60
C GLY A 188 0.57 16.35 -10.19
N ARG A 189 1.46 16.35 -9.22
CA ARG A 189 1.13 16.72 -7.83
C ARG A 189 0.71 18.18 -7.71
N GLU A 190 1.19 19.05 -8.61
CA GLU A 190 0.87 20.47 -8.66
C GLU A 190 -0.45 20.75 -9.38
N GLY A 191 -1.09 19.72 -9.94
CA GLY A 191 -2.35 19.81 -10.64
C GLY A 191 -2.24 19.62 -12.14
N PHE A 192 -3.22 20.16 -12.86
CA PHE A 192 -3.39 19.98 -14.30
C PHE A 192 -2.42 20.87 -15.11
N ASP A 193 -1.70 20.27 -16.07
CA ASP A 193 -0.72 20.93 -16.94
C ASP A 193 -1.23 20.97 -18.39
N GLN A 194 -1.49 22.18 -18.90
CA GLN A 194 -1.92 22.45 -20.27
C GLN A 194 -0.80 23.01 -21.17
N SER A 195 0.43 23.03 -20.68
CA SER A 195 1.56 23.66 -21.40
C SER A 195 1.97 22.94 -22.67
N GLY A 196 1.56 21.67 -22.85
CA GLY A 196 2.04 20.81 -23.93
C GLY A 196 3.49 20.36 -23.77
N LYS A 197 4.08 20.56 -22.59
CA LYS A 197 5.48 20.23 -22.31
C LYS A 197 5.72 18.73 -22.43
N LYS A 198 6.77 18.37 -23.20
CA LYS A 198 7.30 17.01 -23.21
C LYS A 198 8.21 16.80 -22.03
N VAL A 199 8.03 15.67 -21.35
CA VAL A 199 8.85 15.22 -20.23
C VAL A 199 9.36 13.81 -20.52
N GLN A 200 10.60 13.53 -20.11
CA GLN A 200 11.14 12.17 -20.17
C GLN A 200 10.70 11.42 -18.89
N PHE A 201 10.41 10.15 -19.09
CA PHE A 201 10.12 9.25 -17.98
C PHE A 201 10.84 7.91 -18.17
N GLU A 202 11.13 7.27 -17.05
CA GLU A 202 11.67 5.94 -16.99
C GLU A 202 10.53 4.93 -16.83
N ARG A 203 10.51 3.89 -17.67
CA ARG A 203 9.56 2.79 -17.65
C ARG A 203 10.26 1.52 -17.26
N ASP A 204 9.83 0.92 -16.18
CA ASP A 204 10.31 -0.39 -15.73
C ASP A 204 9.50 -1.49 -16.41
N TRP A 205 10.23 -2.45 -17.01
CA TRP A 205 9.67 -3.67 -17.53
C TRP A 205 10.38 -4.87 -16.90
N ALA A 206 9.61 -5.83 -16.37
CA ALA A 206 10.16 -7.03 -15.79
C ALA A 206 9.26 -8.23 -15.99
N SER A 207 9.87 -9.41 -16.14
CA SER A 207 9.20 -10.71 -16.06
C SER A 207 9.76 -11.50 -14.88
N ILE A 208 8.87 -12.14 -14.12
CA ILE A 208 9.19 -12.94 -12.94
C ILE A 208 8.60 -14.33 -13.18
N ALA A 209 9.44 -15.38 -13.13
CA ALA A 209 9.03 -16.77 -13.19
C ALA A 209 9.33 -17.42 -11.83
N PHE A 210 8.29 -17.85 -11.13
CA PHE A 210 8.39 -18.52 -9.84
C PHE A 210 8.63 -20.03 -10.04
N ASP A 211 9.33 -20.67 -9.11
CA ASP A 211 9.66 -22.10 -9.19
C ASP A 211 8.41 -23.00 -9.18
N ASN A 212 7.27 -22.51 -8.69
CA ASN A 212 5.98 -23.20 -8.74
C ASN A 212 5.24 -23.05 -10.09
N GLY A 213 5.90 -22.49 -11.12
CA GLY A 213 5.35 -22.31 -12.47
C GLY A 213 4.49 -21.06 -12.68
N LYS A 214 4.23 -20.27 -11.63
CA LYS A 214 3.47 -19.02 -11.75
C LYS A 214 4.34 -17.91 -12.31
N THR A 215 3.70 -16.95 -13.00
CA THR A 215 4.42 -15.85 -13.67
C THR A 215 3.85 -14.48 -13.33
N ALA A 216 4.72 -13.49 -13.28
CA ALA A 216 4.30 -12.08 -13.14
C ALA A 216 5.03 -11.19 -14.14
N PHE A 217 4.34 -10.12 -14.58
CA PHE A 217 4.88 -9.14 -15.52
C PHE A 217 4.63 -7.73 -14.98
N LEU A 218 5.70 -6.96 -14.86
CA LEU A 218 5.67 -5.52 -14.57
C LEU A 218 5.85 -4.74 -15.86
N ASP A 219 5.03 -3.73 -16.06
CA ASP A 219 5.16 -2.76 -17.14
C ASP A 219 4.67 -1.40 -16.62
N PHE A 220 5.52 -0.64 -15.96
CA PHE A 220 5.10 0.55 -15.26
C PHE A 220 6.05 1.73 -15.42
N ALA A 221 5.48 2.90 -15.57
CA ALA A 221 6.17 4.17 -15.50
C ALA A 221 5.48 5.13 -14.52
N GLY A 222 6.28 5.87 -13.76
CA GLY A 222 5.77 6.67 -12.62
C GLY A 222 4.74 7.73 -13.00
N GLU A 223 4.76 8.25 -14.24
CA GLU A 223 3.78 9.22 -14.71
C GLU A 223 2.35 8.63 -14.82
N GLN A 224 2.19 7.29 -14.90
CA GLN A 224 0.86 6.65 -14.92
C GLN A 224 0.04 6.93 -13.65
N TYR A 225 0.67 7.37 -12.57
CA TYR A 225 -0.05 7.80 -11.38
C TYR A 225 -0.88 9.06 -11.60
N PHE A 226 -0.43 9.91 -12.51
CA PHE A 226 -1.00 11.24 -12.72
C PHE A 226 -1.50 11.46 -14.16
N SER A 227 -0.88 10.79 -15.14
CA SER A 227 -1.16 11.03 -16.56
C SER A 227 -2.61 10.74 -16.92
N MET A 228 -3.23 11.66 -17.66
CA MET A 228 -4.58 11.51 -18.17
C MET A 228 -4.60 10.80 -19.55
N ILE A 229 -3.44 10.51 -20.12
CA ILE A 229 -3.27 9.83 -21.42
C ILE A 229 -2.54 8.48 -21.30
N ARG A 230 -2.34 7.99 -20.08
CA ARG A 230 -1.81 6.65 -19.77
C ARG A 230 -2.66 6.01 -18.69
N ALA A 231 -3.39 4.96 -19.02
CA ALA A 231 -4.21 4.21 -18.07
C ALA A 231 -3.35 3.31 -17.18
N ARG A 232 -3.80 3.10 -15.96
CA ARG A 232 -3.37 1.97 -15.14
C ARG A 232 -4.10 0.73 -15.64
N ARG A 233 -3.42 -0.42 -15.67
CA ARG A 233 -3.95 -1.67 -16.18
C ARG A 233 -3.48 -2.83 -15.33
N TRP A 234 -4.33 -3.82 -15.13
CA TRP A 234 -3.97 -5.09 -14.52
C TRP A 234 -4.71 -6.24 -15.19
N ASN A 235 -4.01 -7.35 -15.33
CA ASN A 235 -4.59 -8.59 -15.81
C ASN A 235 -4.19 -9.71 -14.87
N ILE A 236 -5.15 -10.53 -14.44
CA ILE A 236 -4.95 -11.67 -13.55
C ILE A 236 -5.54 -12.88 -14.22
N GLN A 237 -4.73 -13.90 -14.45
CA GLN A 237 -5.09 -15.11 -15.16
C GLN A 237 -5.13 -16.31 -14.23
N GLY A 238 -6.13 -17.14 -14.40
CA GLY A 238 -6.28 -18.43 -13.74
C GLY A 238 -6.78 -19.50 -14.69
N VAL A 239 -6.82 -20.74 -14.23
CA VAL A 239 -7.18 -21.91 -15.07
C VAL A 239 -8.64 -21.91 -15.52
N LYS A 240 -9.51 -21.13 -14.88
CA LYS A 240 -10.95 -21.04 -15.21
C LYS A 240 -11.41 -19.66 -15.65
N GLY A 241 -10.52 -18.67 -15.66
CA GLY A 241 -10.89 -17.32 -16.05
C GLY A 241 -9.79 -16.29 -15.89
N GLU A 242 -10.14 -15.05 -16.19
CA GLU A 242 -9.26 -13.88 -16.02
C GLU A 242 -10.03 -12.65 -15.52
N ILE A 243 -9.30 -11.77 -14.86
CA ILE A 243 -9.69 -10.37 -14.67
C ILE A 243 -8.83 -9.53 -15.61
N ASN A 244 -9.44 -8.69 -16.43
CA ASN A 244 -8.74 -7.70 -17.22
C ASN A 244 -9.33 -6.32 -16.90
N ASP A 245 -8.61 -5.55 -16.10
CA ASP A 245 -9.08 -4.31 -15.47
C ASP A 245 -10.41 -4.53 -14.71
N MET A 246 -11.55 -4.08 -15.26
CA MET A 246 -12.87 -4.25 -14.63
C MET A 246 -13.67 -5.40 -15.20
N THR A 247 -13.20 -6.05 -16.23
CA THR A 247 -13.91 -7.16 -16.90
C THR A 247 -13.43 -8.50 -16.36
N VAL A 248 -14.35 -9.34 -15.92
CA VAL A 248 -14.09 -10.72 -15.48
C VAL A 248 -14.65 -11.69 -16.53
N ARG A 249 -13.82 -12.60 -17.00
CA ARG A 249 -14.20 -13.73 -17.84
C ARG A 249 -13.96 -15.01 -17.08
N TYR A 250 -14.95 -15.88 -17.01
CA TYR A 250 -14.81 -17.13 -16.25
C TYR A 250 -15.73 -18.23 -16.78
N LEU A 251 -15.44 -19.47 -16.40
CA LEU A 251 -16.30 -20.61 -16.65
C LEU A 251 -17.19 -20.89 -15.45
N THR A 252 -18.49 -21.12 -15.69
CA THR A 252 -19.41 -21.65 -14.68
C THR A 252 -19.03 -23.09 -14.28
N GLU A 253 -19.75 -23.67 -13.33
CA GLU A 253 -19.58 -25.09 -12.96
C GLU A 253 -19.86 -26.02 -14.15
N GLU A 254 -20.78 -25.64 -15.06
CA GLU A 254 -21.12 -26.37 -16.30
C GLU A 254 -20.14 -26.04 -17.44
N ASN A 255 -19.03 -25.36 -17.20
CA ASN A 255 -18.05 -24.93 -18.20
C ASN A 255 -18.61 -23.98 -19.27
N LEU A 256 -19.63 -23.21 -18.97
CA LEU A 256 -20.16 -22.17 -19.87
C LEU A 256 -19.36 -20.86 -19.65
N PRO A 257 -18.91 -20.20 -20.73
CA PRO A 257 -18.18 -18.94 -20.62
C PRO A 257 -19.12 -17.79 -20.25
N VAL A 258 -18.68 -16.98 -19.27
CA VAL A 258 -19.41 -15.79 -18.80
C VAL A 258 -18.47 -14.59 -18.83
N VAL A 259 -19.01 -13.42 -19.21
CA VAL A 259 -18.33 -12.12 -19.17
C VAL A 259 -19.16 -11.17 -18.32
N GLN A 260 -18.55 -10.58 -17.30
CA GLN A 260 -19.19 -9.67 -16.37
C GLN A 260 -18.26 -8.51 -16.01
N GLU A 261 -18.84 -7.36 -15.65
CA GLU A 261 -18.11 -6.19 -15.21
C GLU A 261 -18.12 -6.05 -13.69
N ILE A 262 -16.99 -5.64 -13.15
CA ILE A 262 -16.87 -5.16 -11.75
C ILE A 262 -17.39 -3.74 -11.72
N SER A 263 -18.35 -3.45 -10.86
CA SER A 263 -18.99 -2.14 -10.77
C SER A 263 -18.67 -1.43 -9.47
N ARG A 264 -18.28 -0.16 -9.56
CA ARG A 264 -18.16 0.73 -8.41
C ARG A 264 -19.54 1.28 -8.04
N PHE A 265 -19.85 1.23 -6.76
CA PHE A 265 -21.08 1.78 -6.22
C PHE A 265 -20.77 2.92 -5.26
N ASP A 266 -21.02 4.14 -5.70
CA ASP A 266 -20.89 5.37 -4.94
C ASP A 266 -22.27 5.94 -4.64
N VAL A 267 -22.50 6.46 -3.45
CA VAL A 267 -23.80 6.94 -3.00
C VAL A 267 -23.69 8.38 -2.56
N GLY A 268 -24.68 9.17 -2.92
CA GLY A 268 -24.86 10.50 -2.35
C GLY A 268 -25.28 10.40 -0.87
N VAL A 269 -24.76 11.30 -0.05
CA VAL A 269 -25.15 11.52 1.33
C VAL A 269 -25.70 12.94 1.47
N ASN A 270 -26.27 13.30 2.63
CA ASN A 270 -26.79 14.66 2.88
C ASN A 270 -27.73 15.15 1.76
N ASN A 271 -28.79 14.37 1.46
CA ASN A 271 -29.74 14.63 0.40
C ASN A 271 -29.13 14.57 -1.03
N ASN A 272 -28.17 13.67 -1.22
CA ASN A 272 -27.44 13.49 -2.49
C ASN A 272 -26.56 14.68 -2.90
N SER A 273 -26.24 15.59 -1.97
CA SER A 273 -25.32 16.70 -2.23
C SER A 273 -23.85 16.31 -2.19
N GLU A 274 -23.55 15.11 -1.68
CA GLU A 274 -22.18 14.59 -1.50
C GLU A 274 -22.06 13.15 -1.97
N TRP A 275 -20.89 12.79 -2.46
CA TRP A 275 -20.56 11.42 -2.90
C TRP A 275 -19.65 10.73 -1.92
N ALA A 276 -19.97 9.47 -1.58
CA ALA A 276 -19.14 8.61 -0.78
C ALA A 276 -19.08 7.20 -1.39
N HIS A 277 -17.90 6.61 -1.41
CA HIS A 277 -17.72 5.25 -1.87
C HIS A 277 -18.41 4.26 -0.93
N ARG A 278 -19.36 3.47 -1.47
CA ARG A 278 -20.10 2.46 -0.68
C ARG A 278 -19.46 1.09 -0.81
N GLY A 279 -19.02 0.70 -2.02
CA GLY A 279 -18.41 -0.60 -2.25
C GLY A 279 -18.22 -0.94 -3.71
N ILE A 280 -17.67 -2.11 -3.95
CA ILE A 280 -17.46 -2.70 -5.26
C ILE A 280 -18.38 -3.92 -5.40
N MET A 281 -19.10 -3.98 -6.50
CA MET A 281 -20.08 -5.05 -6.79
C MET A 281 -19.62 -5.90 -7.97
N PHE A 282 -19.99 -7.16 -7.94
CA PHE A 282 -19.85 -8.11 -9.03
C PHE A 282 -21.02 -9.09 -8.99
N LEU A 283 -21.69 -9.29 -10.12
CA LEU A 283 -22.97 -9.99 -10.13
C LEU A 283 -23.96 -9.29 -9.18
N ASP A 284 -24.58 -10.02 -8.30
CA ASP A 284 -25.58 -9.58 -7.31
C ASP A 284 -25.02 -9.34 -5.91
N GLN A 285 -23.68 -9.28 -5.75
CA GLN A 285 -23.05 -9.23 -4.44
C GLN A 285 -21.97 -8.15 -4.33
N TYR A 286 -21.76 -7.67 -3.09
CA TYR A 286 -20.61 -6.85 -2.76
C TYR A 286 -19.36 -7.73 -2.61
N LEU A 287 -18.33 -7.46 -3.42
CA LEU A 287 -16.99 -8.01 -3.24
C LEU A 287 -16.19 -7.23 -2.21
N TYR A 288 -16.48 -5.94 -2.12
CA TYR A 288 -15.88 -5.02 -1.17
C TYR A 288 -16.95 -4.08 -0.64
N THR A 289 -16.97 -3.89 0.68
CA THR A 289 -17.80 -2.87 1.34
C THR A 289 -16.89 -1.91 2.07
N ASN A 290 -17.01 -0.61 1.79
CA ASN A 290 -16.21 0.41 2.47
C ASN A 290 -16.59 0.49 3.96
N PRO A 291 -15.67 0.13 4.90
CA PRO A 291 -15.97 0.15 6.33
C PRO A 291 -16.03 1.55 6.92
N PHE A 292 -15.67 2.57 6.14
CA PHE A 292 -15.62 3.96 6.54
C PHE A 292 -16.76 4.81 5.98
N TYR A 293 -17.67 4.18 5.22
CA TYR A 293 -18.87 4.88 4.76
C TYR A 293 -19.62 5.48 5.96
N PRO A 294 -20.10 6.74 5.93
CA PRO A 294 -20.18 7.64 4.76
C PRO A 294 -19.03 8.66 4.62
N ALA A 295 -17.86 8.43 5.22
CA ALA A 295 -16.72 9.34 5.08
C ALA A 295 -16.29 9.48 3.61
N ARG A 296 -16.00 10.71 3.19
CA ARG A 296 -15.60 11.05 1.81
C ARG A 296 -14.10 10.87 1.63
N MET A 297 -13.69 9.65 1.38
CA MET A 297 -12.30 9.27 1.18
C MET A 297 -12.05 8.81 -0.25
N ASN A 298 -10.89 9.11 -0.80
CA ASN A 298 -10.40 8.44 -1.99
C ASN A 298 -9.89 7.02 -1.66
N ASP A 299 -9.60 6.22 -2.68
CA ASP A 299 -9.22 4.81 -2.51
C ASP A 299 -7.93 4.63 -1.69
N ASP A 300 -6.98 5.55 -1.80
CA ASP A 300 -5.74 5.54 -1.01
C ASP A 300 -6.02 5.86 0.47
N GLU A 301 -6.88 6.85 0.76
CA GLU A 301 -7.29 7.18 2.13
C GLU A 301 -8.05 6.03 2.78
N ILE A 302 -8.94 5.36 2.05
CA ILE A 302 -9.65 4.16 2.51
C ILE A 302 -8.64 3.06 2.88
N ALA A 303 -7.64 2.84 2.03
CA ALA A 303 -6.63 1.81 2.25
C ALA A 303 -5.72 2.14 3.44
N VAL A 304 -5.29 3.41 3.60
CA VAL A 304 -4.49 3.87 4.74
C VAL A 304 -5.29 3.80 6.04
N ALA A 305 -6.57 4.21 6.04
CA ALA A 305 -7.45 4.05 7.18
C ALA A 305 -7.64 2.57 7.56
N SER A 306 -7.69 1.68 6.56
CA SER A 306 -7.72 0.24 6.78
C SER A 306 -6.43 -0.29 7.43
N CYS A 307 -5.26 0.29 7.10
CA CYS A 307 -4.00 -0.03 7.79
C CYS A 307 -4.06 0.39 9.27
N LEU A 308 -4.63 1.55 9.60
CA LEU A 308 -4.80 1.99 10.99
C LEU A 308 -5.70 1.03 11.79
N GLU A 309 -6.84 0.60 11.21
CA GLU A 309 -7.73 -0.39 11.86
C GLU A 309 -7.02 -1.76 12.05
N LYS A 310 -6.29 -2.20 11.03
CA LYS A 310 -5.52 -3.45 11.13
C LYS A 310 -4.39 -3.35 12.16
N MET A 311 -3.76 -2.18 12.26
CA MET A 311 -2.76 -1.93 13.28
C MET A 311 -3.34 -1.98 14.69
N LYS A 312 -4.55 -1.44 14.91
CA LYS A 312 -5.28 -1.61 16.17
C LYS A 312 -5.47 -3.08 16.52
N VAL A 313 -5.98 -3.88 15.58
CA VAL A 313 -6.16 -5.33 15.78
C VAL A 313 -4.82 -6.00 16.11
N TYR A 314 -3.74 -5.62 15.40
CA TYR A 314 -2.40 -6.13 15.68
C TYR A 314 -1.92 -5.78 17.11
N VAL A 315 -2.15 -4.56 17.56
CA VAL A 315 -1.79 -4.13 18.93
C VAL A 315 -2.52 -4.98 19.98
N GLU A 316 -3.80 -5.27 19.75
CA GLU A 316 -4.66 -6.01 20.67
C GLU A 316 -4.42 -7.53 20.66
N THR A 317 -4.12 -8.12 19.48
CA THR A 317 -4.12 -9.57 19.28
C THR A 317 -2.78 -10.17 18.88
N GLY A 318 -1.83 -9.35 18.43
CA GLY A 318 -0.56 -9.80 17.83
C GLY A 318 -0.71 -10.38 16.42
N LYS A 319 -1.92 -10.32 15.80
CA LYS A 319 -2.15 -10.86 14.45
C LYS A 319 -1.60 -9.93 13.39
N ASP A 320 -0.55 -10.37 12.70
CA ASP A 320 0.04 -9.66 11.57
C ASP A 320 -0.96 -9.40 10.45
N PHE A 321 -0.83 -8.25 9.78
CA PHE A 321 -1.52 -7.98 8.52
C PHE A 321 -0.54 -7.71 7.36
N TYR A 322 0.61 -7.10 7.63
CA TYR A 322 1.75 -7.00 6.72
C TYR A 322 3.04 -6.86 7.53
N SER A 323 3.67 -7.97 7.81
CA SER A 323 4.85 -8.03 8.67
C SER A 323 6.11 -7.48 7.99
N LEU A 324 7.13 -7.13 8.80
CA LEU A 324 8.45 -6.78 8.28
C LEU A 324 9.05 -7.91 7.42
N LYS A 325 8.71 -9.19 7.70
CA LYS A 325 9.15 -10.34 6.91
C LYS A 325 8.57 -10.33 5.49
N GLU A 326 7.28 -10.02 5.33
CA GLU A 326 6.65 -9.87 4.01
C GLU A 326 7.24 -8.70 3.24
N ALA A 327 7.39 -7.55 3.89
CA ALA A 327 8.03 -6.38 3.31
C ALA A 327 9.48 -6.64 2.89
N ALA A 328 10.20 -7.46 3.65
CA ALA A 328 11.55 -7.91 3.32
C ALA A 328 11.59 -8.74 2.05
N GLN A 329 10.64 -9.65 1.88
CA GLN A 329 10.52 -10.43 0.66
C GLN A 329 10.25 -9.55 -0.55
N ASP A 330 9.34 -8.58 -0.44
CA ASP A 330 9.06 -7.67 -1.55
C ASP A 330 10.29 -6.85 -1.94
N LEU A 331 11.00 -6.29 -0.96
CA LEU A 331 12.21 -5.52 -1.21
C LEU A 331 13.32 -6.37 -1.84
N SER A 332 13.47 -7.63 -1.42
CA SER A 332 14.47 -8.56 -1.99
C SER A 332 14.21 -8.81 -3.47
N LEU A 333 12.96 -8.95 -3.88
CA LEU A 333 12.57 -9.22 -5.27
C LEU A 333 12.78 -8.01 -6.20
N ILE A 334 12.78 -6.79 -5.68
CA ILE A 334 13.06 -5.58 -6.47
C ILE A 334 14.57 -5.45 -6.77
N HIS A 335 15.42 -5.79 -5.81
CA HIS A 335 16.86 -5.62 -5.92
C HIS A 335 17.57 -6.74 -6.73
N ILE A 336 16.86 -7.77 -7.16
CA ILE A 336 17.40 -8.85 -8.02
C ILE A 336 17.44 -8.42 -9.50
N SER A 337 17.39 -7.16 -9.84
CA SER A 337 17.63 -6.67 -11.20
C SER A 337 19.11 -6.79 -11.66
N GLU A 338 20.01 -7.30 -10.81
CA GLU A 338 21.36 -7.71 -11.22
C GLU A 338 21.51 -9.24 -11.13
N PRO A 339 22.20 -9.89 -12.10
CA PRO A 339 22.17 -11.35 -12.26
C PRO A 339 23.09 -12.09 -11.28
N THR A 340 22.91 -11.97 -9.97
CA THR A 340 23.65 -12.81 -9.01
C THR A 340 22.98 -12.98 -7.65
N ARG A 341 22.60 -14.22 -7.36
CA ARG A 341 22.38 -14.94 -6.10
C ARG A 341 21.01 -14.89 -5.47
N PRO A 342 20.45 -16.06 -5.12
CA PRO A 342 19.30 -16.16 -4.24
C PRO A 342 19.68 -15.72 -2.82
N LEU A 343 18.90 -14.84 -2.23
CA LEU A 343 19.00 -14.48 -0.82
C LEU A 343 18.04 -15.37 -0.02
N TYR A 344 18.62 -16.29 0.76
CA TYR A 344 17.88 -17.03 1.77
C TYR A 344 17.80 -16.19 3.04
N ILE A 345 16.61 -15.74 3.40
CA ILE A 345 16.31 -15.26 4.75
C ILE A 345 15.64 -16.43 5.47
N SER A 346 16.43 -17.22 6.17
CA SER A 346 15.98 -18.32 7.04
C SER A 346 15.55 -17.80 8.40
#